data_a5e0e59e26947b7475c2e4346d41d5f5
#
_entry.id   a5e0e59e26947b7475c2e4346d41d5f5
#
_cell.length_a   1.000
_cell.length_b   1.000
_cell.length_c   1.000
_cell.angle_alpha   90.00
_cell.angle_beta   90.00
_cell.angle_gamma   90.00
#
_symmetry.space_group_name_H-M   'P 1'
#
loop_
_entity.id
_entity.type
_entity.pdbx_description
1 polymer ?
#
loop_
_entity_poly.entity_id
_entity_poly.type
_entity_poly.pdbx_seq_one_letter_code
_entity_poly.pdbx_strand_id
1 'polypeptide(L)'
;MSSSDASVSPHVPLRSGRSRRLRTLAGIAMAVSLLAALFGGAGTRAAAPRFYPDDPIQVDNDREFDASRAAPVEGSNVWDFVENTFFEKGERNSIRALNVNTMDEVPDSSWFTNRIGRVDLSPAEIGRGPNTLDVVNIDGWPIVEGKSQGVTPGYRVVDPSGRRYQIKFDPPSNPEMGSGAEMIGAALYHAIGYNVVEGYLVEVDPDRIVIGPEATTVDLSGRKKRMTMEDVKLILRRAARGPNGKYRALASRYAEGKYLGYFKYYGTRADDPNDIFPHEHRRELRANRVFAAWLNHDDSRALNSLDMLQGSEGRRFVRHYMFDFGSIMGSGSTMPQAPRAGNEYMLEWKPSLLTLVTLGFYVRPWITIDYPKVAKSIGRFESARFDPVRWKPEYPNPAFENMRADDAFWAARIVAKFSDEGVRAAVARAQYREPGAAEYAAKTLIERRDKVLRAWLPGVNPIVSPALDDEGVFTFRNAAVDAGLAEKPAGYLVQWHQFDNADGDGPGDAIGPEVRVTEPRAAAPLERLKGTEFAAVRVRTEHPDFPHWADPVTVYFRREADGWRAVGLERQEPREVQ
;
A
#
# COMPACT_ATOMS: atom_id res chain seq x y z
N MET A 1 -27.31 49.47 40.80
CA MET A 1 -27.04 49.39 42.24
C MET A 1 -25.87 48.53 42.43
N SER A 2 -24.78 49.14 42.63
CA SER A 2 -23.77 49.18 43.70
C SER A 2 -22.99 47.88 43.80
N SER A 3 -21.75 47.95 43.47
CA SER A 3 -20.48 48.36 44.13
C SER A 3 -19.86 47.13 44.79
N SER A 4 -18.63 46.89 44.82
CA SER A 4 -17.34 47.52 44.79
C SER A 4 -16.26 46.54 45.14
N ASP A 5 -15.12 46.67 44.48
CA ASP A 5 -13.77 46.72 45.04
C ASP A 5 -13.23 45.61 45.95
N ALA A 6 -12.10 44.99 45.55
CA ALA A 6 -10.80 45.31 46.13
C ALA A 6 -9.67 44.40 45.62
N SER A 7 -8.64 45.06 45.15
CA SER A 7 -7.30 44.55 44.82
C SER A 7 -6.52 44.14 46.08
N VAL A 8 -5.76 43.05 46.02
CA VAL A 8 -4.51 42.89 46.81
C VAL A 8 -3.52 42.01 46.06
N SER A 9 -2.40 42.62 45.67
CA SER A 9 -1.17 41.90 45.30
C SER A 9 -0.35 41.58 46.55
N PRO A 10 0.39 40.50 46.58
CA PRO A 10 1.56 40.44 47.44
C PRO A 10 2.87 40.31 46.62
N HIS A 11 3.78 41.15 47.01
CA HIS A 11 5.19 41.14 46.67
C HIS A 11 5.87 39.80 47.03
N VAL A 12 6.70 39.25 46.13
CA VAL A 12 7.63 38.15 46.41
C VAL A 12 9.07 38.67 46.29
N PRO A 13 9.92 38.45 47.28
CA PRO A 13 11.30 38.95 47.24
C PRO A 13 12.23 38.07 46.41
N LEU A 14 13.08 38.72 45.63
CA LEU A 14 14.20 38.14 44.90
C LEU A 14 15.22 37.51 45.86
N ARG A 15 15.40 36.21 45.82
CA ARG A 15 16.55 35.52 46.44
C ARG A 15 17.51 35.02 45.38
N SER A 16 18.77 35.36 45.56
CA SER A 16 19.97 35.13 44.77
C SER A 16 20.20 33.65 44.38
N GLY A 17 20.20 33.37 43.07
CA GLY A 17 20.34 32.04 42.49
C GLY A 17 21.78 31.65 42.10
N ARG A 18 22.79 31.86 42.91
CA ARG A 18 24.17 31.48 42.57
C ARG A 18 24.67 30.11 43.11
N SER A 19 23.99 29.53 44.08
CA SER A 19 24.44 28.26 44.68
C SER A 19 23.84 26.95 44.10
N ARG A 20 22.79 27.05 43.25
CA ARG A 20 22.19 25.87 42.65
C ARG A 20 22.86 25.41 41.34
N ARG A 21 23.53 26.28 40.58
CA ARG A 21 24.20 25.94 39.33
C ARG A 21 25.44 25.10 39.49
N LEU A 22 26.20 25.25 40.59
CA LEU A 22 27.41 24.43 40.83
C LEU A 22 27.09 22.99 41.26
N ARG A 23 25.96 22.75 41.93
CA ARG A 23 25.56 21.37 42.32
C ARG A 23 25.00 20.57 41.18
N THR A 24 24.37 21.22 40.20
CA THR A 24 23.82 20.58 39.01
C THR A 24 24.92 20.17 38.00
N LEU A 25 25.97 20.99 37.87
CA LEU A 25 27.12 20.67 37.01
C LEU A 25 27.97 19.53 37.57
N ALA A 26 28.14 19.45 38.90
CA ALA A 26 28.84 18.32 39.53
C ALA A 26 28.07 16.98 39.42
N GLY A 27 26.72 17.03 39.49
CA GLY A 27 25.86 15.86 39.28
C GLY A 27 25.86 15.36 37.84
N ILE A 28 25.88 16.25 36.86
CA ILE A 28 25.96 15.89 35.42
C ILE A 28 27.35 15.32 35.07
N ALA A 29 28.43 15.90 35.60
CA ALA A 29 29.78 15.37 35.41
C ALA A 29 29.96 13.97 36.00
N MET A 30 29.35 13.69 37.16
CA MET A 30 29.41 12.36 37.80
C MET A 30 28.51 11.32 37.06
N ALA A 31 27.38 11.73 36.52
CA ALA A 31 26.52 10.88 35.70
C ALA A 31 27.17 10.53 34.34
N VAL A 32 27.83 11.48 33.70
CA VAL A 32 28.56 11.24 32.44
C VAL A 32 29.79 10.34 32.69
N SER A 33 30.48 10.47 33.83
CA SER A 33 31.58 9.59 34.18
C SER A 33 31.12 8.17 34.56
N LEU A 34 29.96 7.98 35.16
CA LEU A 34 29.38 6.67 35.41
C LEU A 34 28.84 6.02 34.11
N LEU A 35 28.26 6.78 33.17
CA LEU A 35 27.89 6.28 31.85
C LEU A 35 29.15 5.87 31.04
N ALA A 36 30.23 6.67 31.10
CA ALA A 36 31.49 6.31 30.43
C ALA A 36 32.13 5.05 31.00
N ALA A 37 31.99 4.79 32.31
CA ALA A 37 32.46 3.57 32.96
C ALA A 37 31.59 2.34 32.66
N LEU A 38 30.32 2.52 32.36
CA LEU A 38 29.41 1.45 31.92
C LEU A 38 29.57 1.10 30.42
N PHE A 39 30.12 2.03 29.62
CA PHE A 39 30.41 1.82 28.19
C PHE A 39 31.89 1.57 27.90
N GLY A 40 32.75 1.54 28.92
CA GLY A 40 34.22 1.33 28.82
C GLY A 40 34.67 -0.12 28.72
N GLY A 41 33.79 -1.05 28.49
CA GLY A 41 34.11 -2.40 28.03
C GLY A 41 34.08 -2.44 26.52
N ALA A 42 35.14 -2.07 25.84
CA ALA A 42 35.37 -2.45 24.45
C ALA A 42 35.65 -3.97 24.37
N GLY A 43 34.67 -4.77 24.75
CA GLY A 43 34.51 -6.09 24.19
C GLY A 43 34.19 -5.88 22.72
N THR A 44 35.04 -6.31 21.81
CA THR A 44 34.72 -6.49 20.41
C THR A 44 33.44 -7.33 20.37
N ARG A 45 32.31 -6.66 20.19
CA ARG A 45 31.04 -7.34 19.90
C ARG A 45 31.34 -8.09 18.61
N ALA A 46 31.38 -9.43 18.65
CA ALA A 46 31.45 -10.20 17.43
C ALA A 46 30.40 -9.65 16.49
N ALA A 47 30.77 -9.34 15.25
CA ALA A 47 29.83 -8.86 14.25
C ALA A 47 28.69 -9.88 14.17
N ALA A 48 27.46 -9.40 14.10
CA ALA A 48 26.34 -10.32 13.91
C ALA A 48 26.41 -10.90 12.49
N PRO A 49 26.09 -12.18 12.30
CA PRO A 49 26.11 -12.78 10.98
C PRO A 49 25.11 -12.03 10.06
N ARG A 50 25.47 -11.90 8.79
CA ARG A 50 24.61 -11.23 7.80
C ARG A 50 23.37 -12.03 7.49
N PHE A 51 23.48 -13.34 7.40
CA PHE A 51 22.37 -14.25 7.12
C PHE A 51 22.21 -15.26 8.24
N TYR A 52 20.97 -15.47 8.65
CA TYR A 52 20.58 -16.47 9.63
C TYR A 52 20.13 -17.76 8.95
N PRO A 53 20.03 -18.89 9.67
CA PRO A 53 19.66 -20.19 9.08
C PRO A 53 18.30 -20.21 8.40
N ASP A 54 17.35 -19.37 8.84
CA ASP A 54 16.00 -19.24 8.33
C ASP A 54 15.85 -18.21 7.19
N ASP A 55 16.93 -17.49 6.84
CA ASP A 55 16.90 -16.57 5.69
C ASP A 55 16.79 -17.29 4.34
N PRO A 56 16.00 -16.71 3.41
CA PRO A 56 15.18 -15.50 3.55
C PRO A 56 13.86 -15.77 4.29
N ILE A 57 13.55 -14.94 5.29
CA ILE A 57 12.31 -15.02 6.04
C ILE A 57 11.12 -14.81 5.08
N GLN A 58 10.16 -15.75 5.08
CA GLN A 58 8.97 -15.69 4.22
C GLN A 58 7.74 -15.15 4.95
N VAL A 59 7.71 -15.24 6.27
CA VAL A 59 6.64 -14.77 7.15
C VAL A 59 7.26 -13.94 8.25
N ASP A 60 6.80 -12.71 8.40
CA ASP A 60 7.24 -11.80 9.46
C ASP A 60 6.60 -12.18 10.80
N ASN A 61 7.33 -12.02 11.89
CA ASN A 61 6.87 -12.30 13.25
C ASN A 61 6.17 -11.09 13.89
N ASP A 62 5.33 -10.41 13.12
CA ASP A 62 4.58 -9.21 13.55
C ASP A 62 3.32 -9.52 14.39
N ARG A 63 3.28 -10.70 15.05
CA ARG A 63 2.19 -11.18 15.92
C ARG A 63 2.71 -11.79 17.20
N GLU A 64 3.93 -11.47 17.57
CA GLU A 64 4.60 -12.05 18.74
C GLU A 64 4.02 -11.52 20.05
N PHE A 65 3.75 -10.22 20.08
CA PHE A 65 3.27 -9.53 21.28
C PHE A 65 1.77 -9.32 21.27
N ASP A 66 1.16 -9.35 22.46
CA ASP A 66 -0.28 -9.13 22.60
C ASP A 66 -0.65 -7.64 22.48
N ALA A 67 -1.40 -7.30 21.44
CA ALA A 67 -1.89 -5.96 21.15
C ALA A 67 -3.27 -5.64 21.77
N SER A 68 -3.73 -6.39 22.78
CA SER A 68 -5.05 -6.20 23.40
C SER A 68 -5.32 -4.81 23.94
N ARG A 69 -4.27 -4.01 24.17
CA ARG A 69 -4.35 -2.61 24.63
C ARG A 69 -4.67 -1.63 23.53
N ALA A 70 -4.59 -2.04 22.25
CA ALA A 70 -4.88 -1.16 21.14
C ALA A 70 -6.30 -0.62 21.20
N ALA A 71 -6.42 0.71 21.10
CA ALA A 71 -7.67 1.43 21.26
C ALA A 71 -8.14 2.02 19.91
N PRO A 72 -9.47 2.19 19.71
CA PRO A 72 -9.98 2.83 18.51
C PRO A 72 -9.45 4.26 18.33
N VAL A 73 -9.06 4.58 17.08
CA VAL A 73 -8.68 5.92 16.66
C VAL A 73 -9.82 6.53 15.85
N GLU A 74 -10.24 7.74 16.21
CA GLU A 74 -11.23 8.49 15.46
C GLU A 74 -10.54 9.41 14.44
N GLY A 75 -11.06 9.43 13.20
CA GLY A 75 -10.50 10.23 12.12
C GLY A 75 -11.40 11.38 11.68
N SER A 76 -10.78 12.43 11.16
CA SER A 76 -11.43 13.53 10.50
C SER A 76 -10.81 13.75 9.11
N ASN A 77 -11.64 13.75 8.05
CA ASN A 77 -11.17 14.02 6.69
C ASN A 77 -10.47 15.40 6.59
N VAL A 78 -11.00 16.39 7.29
CA VAL A 78 -10.42 17.74 7.29
C VAL A 78 -9.05 17.73 7.97
N TRP A 79 -8.93 17.03 9.09
CA TRP A 79 -7.67 16.97 9.83
C TRP A 79 -6.62 16.15 9.06
N ASP A 80 -6.99 15.03 8.49
CA ASP A 80 -6.08 14.19 7.67
C ASP A 80 -5.52 14.98 6.48
N PHE A 81 -6.36 15.74 5.77
CA PHE A 81 -5.92 16.66 4.71
C PHE A 81 -4.95 17.74 5.23
N VAL A 82 -5.29 18.41 6.34
CA VAL A 82 -4.48 19.49 6.90
C VAL A 82 -3.15 18.97 7.41
N GLU A 83 -3.16 17.85 8.12
CA GLU A 83 -1.98 17.19 8.67
C GLU A 83 -1.00 16.81 7.55
N ASN A 84 -1.44 16.07 6.55
CA ASN A 84 -0.58 15.59 5.45
C ASN A 84 -0.14 16.71 4.50
N THR A 85 -0.93 17.78 4.35
CA THR A 85 -0.60 18.89 3.45
C THR A 85 0.39 19.87 4.07
N PHE A 86 0.28 20.16 5.37
CA PHE A 86 0.99 21.28 5.99
C PHE A 86 1.97 20.88 7.09
N PHE A 87 1.70 19.81 7.83
CA PHE A 87 2.41 19.52 9.07
C PHE A 87 3.23 18.25 9.01
N GLU A 88 2.61 17.16 8.55
CA GLU A 88 3.25 15.85 8.63
C GLU A 88 3.74 15.38 7.26
N LYS A 89 5.05 15.25 7.16
CA LYS A 89 5.69 14.77 5.91
C LYS A 89 6.27 13.37 6.05
N GLY A 90 6.14 12.77 7.23
CA GLY A 90 6.87 11.56 7.56
C GLY A 90 8.38 11.80 7.63
N GLU A 91 9.12 10.77 7.91
CA GLU A 91 10.58 10.77 7.86
C GLU A 91 11.02 10.68 6.39
N ARG A 92 11.68 11.72 5.87
CA ARG A 92 12.12 11.78 4.47
C ARG A 92 13.59 11.39 4.33
N ASN A 93 13.88 10.18 4.72
CA ASN A 93 15.19 9.59 4.50
C ASN A 93 15.10 8.63 3.32
N SER A 94 15.95 8.82 2.31
CA SER A 94 16.07 7.90 1.18
C SER A 94 16.78 6.61 1.61
N ILE A 95 16.14 5.85 2.49
CA ILE A 95 16.62 4.55 2.96
C ILE A 95 15.83 3.42 2.32
N ARG A 96 16.44 2.25 2.19
CA ARG A 96 15.76 1.03 1.78
C ARG A 96 14.58 0.75 2.70
N ALA A 97 13.52 0.15 2.18
CA ALA A 97 12.39 -0.26 3.00
C ALA A 97 12.86 -1.21 4.13
N LEU A 98 12.29 -1.01 5.32
CA LEU A 98 12.77 -1.69 6.53
C LEU A 98 12.16 -3.09 6.73
N ASN A 99 11.00 -3.36 6.12
CA ASN A 99 10.25 -4.61 6.28
C ASN A 99 10.46 -5.59 5.11
N VAL A 100 11.60 -5.54 4.45
CA VAL A 100 11.94 -6.48 3.37
C VAL A 100 12.89 -7.56 3.88
N ASN A 101 12.73 -8.77 3.35
CA ASN A 101 13.66 -9.86 3.66
C ASN A 101 14.98 -9.73 2.88
N THR A 102 15.89 -10.64 3.11
CA THR A 102 17.22 -10.64 2.50
C THR A 102 17.20 -10.82 0.97
N MET A 103 16.12 -11.38 0.40
CA MET A 103 15.92 -11.52 -1.05
C MET A 103 15.19 -10.33 -1.70
N ASP A 104 15.11 -9.19 -0.99
CA ASP A 104 14.46 -7.98 -1.47
C ASP A 104 12.95 -8.13 -1.72
N GLU A 105 12.29 -9.02 -0.95
CA GLU A 105 10.84 -9.26 -1.03
C GLU A 105 10.15 -8.89 0.28
N VAL A 106 8.85 -8.53 0.19
CA VAL A 106 8.00 -8.32 1.38
C VAL A 106 7.54 -9.68 1.90
N PRO A 107 7.87 -10.06 3.15
CA PRO A 107 7.36 -11.28 3.77
C PRO A 107 5.86 -11.15 4.08
N ASP A 108 5.18 -12.28 4.25
CA ASP A 108 3.80 -12.30 4.71
C ASP A 108 3.71 -11.79 6.15
N SER A 109 2.69 -10.95 6.42
CA SER A 109 2.55 -10.24 7.69
C SER A 109 1.08 -9.94 8.02
N SER A 110 0.83 -9.17 9.07
CA SER A 110 -0.50 -8.60 9.33
C SER A 110 -0.91 -7.54 8.30
N TRP A 111 0.04 -6.99 7.53
CA TRP A 111 -0.15 -5.96 6.51
C TRP A 111 -0.40 -6.54 5.12
N PHE A 112 0.34 -7.56 4.76
CA PHE A 112 0.45 -8.03 3.38
C PHE A 112 0.65 -9.54 3.32
N THR A 113 0.07 -10.18 2.31
CA THR A 113 0.33 -11.58 1.97
C THR A 113 0.68 -11.62 0.49
N ASN A 114 1.93 -11.94 0.17
CA ASN A 114 2.40 -11.94 -1.21
C ASN A 114 1.73 -13.06 -2.02
N ARG A 115 0.65 -12.73 -2.73
CA ARG A 115 -0.14 -13.71 -3.53
C ARG A 115 0.42 -13.82 -4.94
N ILE A 116 -0.02 -12.96 -5.85
CA ILE A 116 0.39 -13.02 -7.27
C ILE A 116 1.90 -12.81 -7.46
N GLY A 117 2.58 -12.14 -6.54
CA GLY A 117 4.02 -11.97 -6.60
C GLY A 117 4.80 -13.27 -6.44
N ARG A 118 4.27 -14.25 -5.68
CA ARG A 118 4.89 -15.56 -5.44
C ARG A 118 4.39 -16.66 -6.37
N VAL A 119 3.09 -16.65 -6.68
CA VAL A 119 2.45 -17.68 -7.50
C VAL A 119 1.67 -17.04 -8.63
N ASP A 120 1.58 -17.73 -9.75
CA ASP A 120 0.75 -17.28 -10.86
C ASP A 120 -0.73 -17.60 -10.52
N LEU A 121 -1.53 -16.55 -10.31
CA LEU A 121 -2.95 -16.68 -10.08
C LEU A 121 -3.68 -16.84 -11.42
N SER A 122 -4.60 -17.79 -11.49
CA SER A 122 -5.51 -17.91 -12.62
C SER A 122 -6.47 -16.71 -12.72
N PRO A 123 -7.01 -16.41 -13.91
CA PRO A 123 -8.05 -15.37 -14.04
C PRO A 123 -9.25 -15.59 -13.12
N ALA A 124 -9.63 -16.84 -12.85
CA ALA A 124 -10.73 -17.17 -11.94
C ALA A 124 -10.40 -16.82 -10.49
N GLU A 125 -9.16 -17.04 -10.03
CA GLU A 125 -8.72 -16.67 -8.68
C GLU A 125 -8.66 -15.15 -8.53
N ILE A 126 -8.12 -14.43 -9.52
CA ILE A 126 -8.14 -12.96 -9.55
C ILE A 126 -9.59 -12.46 -9.53
N GLY A 127 -10.45 -13.02 -10.39
CA GLY A 127 -11.88 -12.68 -10.46
C GLY A 127 -12.63 -12.97 -9.17
N ARG A 128 -12.31 -14.04 -8.43
CA ARG A 128 -12.95 -14.31 -7.12
C ARG A 128 -12.60 -13.23 -6.09
N GLY A 129 -11.37 -12.71 -6.11
CA GLY A 129 -10.88 -11.74 -5.13
C GLY A 129 -10.93 -12.28 -3.70
N PRO A 130 -11.29 -11.43 -2.70
CA PRO A 130 -11.32 -11.83 -1.28
C PRO A 130 -12.51 -12.71 -0.91
N ASN A 131 -13.49 -12.91 -1.79
CA ASN A 131 -14.77 -13.51 -1.44
C ASN A 131 -14.66 -14.99 -1.11
N THR A 132 -15.28 -15.38 0.01
CA THR A 132 -15.38 -16.76 0.47
C THR A 132 -16.70 -17.44 0.07
N LEU A 133 -17.71 -16.64 -0.32
CA LEU A 133 -19.01 -17.12 -0.80
C LEU A 133 -19.18 -16.77 -2.28
N ASP A 134 -19.87 -17.61 -3.03
CA ASP A 134 -20.16 -17.33 -4.44
C ASP A 134 -21.31 -16.31 -4.59
N VAL A 135 -22.35 -16.44 -3.77
CA VAL A 135 -23.56 -15.60 -3.81
C VAL A 135 -23.99 -15.26 -2.39
N VAL A 136 -24.47 -14.04 -2.22
CA VAL A 136 -25.13 -13.58 -0.99
C VAL A 136 -26.51 -13.09 -1.34
N ASN A 137 -27.53 -13.62 -0.66
CA ASN A 137 -28.91 -13.13 -0.71
C ASN A 137 -29.25 -12.45 0.61
N ILE A 138 -29.59 -11.17 0.55
CA ILE A 138 -29.89 -10.35 1.73
C ILE A 138 -31.39 -10.20 2.02
N ASP A 139 -32.24 -10.90 1.30
CA ASP A 139 -33.70 -10.86 1.49
C ASP A 139 -34.05 -11.27 2.93
N GLY A 140 -34.81 -10.44 3.62
CA GLY A 140 -35.25 -10.68 4.98
C GLY A 140 -34.18 -10.44 6.05
N TRP A 141 -32.97 -10.05 5.71
CA TRP A 141 -31.97 -9.69 6.72
C TRP A 141 -32.35 -8.38 7.41
N PRO A 142 -32.40 -8.33 8.76
CA PRO A 142 -32.80 -7.13 9.46
C PRO A 142 -31.79 -6.00 9.29
N ILE A 143 -32.30 -4.81 8.96
CA ILE A 143 -31.52 -3.57 9.06
C ILE A 143 -31.30 -3.29 10.55
N VAL A 144 -30.05 -3.01 10.93
CA VAL A 144 -29.67 -2.66 12.31
C VAL A 144 -29.30 -1.20 12.47
N GLU A 145 -28.86 -0.55 11.39
CA GLU A 145 -28.47 0.87 11.42
C GLU A 145 -28.51 1.51 10.04
N GLY A 146 -28.99 2.75 9.96
CA GLY A 146 -28.81 3.61 8.77
C GLY A 146 -27.36 4.07 8.64
N LYS A 147 -26.86 4.16 7.41
CA LYS A 147 -25.49 4.67 7.15
C LYS A 147 -25.43 6.17 7.45
N SER A 148 -24.58 6.57 8.40
CA SER A 148 -24.40 7.95 8.84
C SER A 148 -23.15 8.62 8.28
N GLN A 149 -22.21 7.87 7.72
CA GLN A 149 -20.94 8.38 7.20
C GLN A 149 -20.78 8.11 5.71
N GLY A 150 -20.00 8.95 5.02
CA GLY A 150 -19.74 8.86 3.56
C GLY A 150 -20.93 9.31 2.71
N VAL A 151 -20.68 9.46 1.40
CA VAL A 151 -21.62 10.11 0.44
C VAL A 151 -22.67 9.17 -0.14
N THR A 152 -22.38 7.87 -0.22
CA THR A 152 -23.29 6.87 -0.81
C THR A 152 -24.47 6.56 0.11
N PRO A 153 -25.72 6.49 -0.38
CA PRO A 153 -26.86 6.04 0.41
C PRO A 153 -26.70 4.56 0.81
N GLY A 154 -27.19 4.19 1.98
CA GLY A 154 -27.07 2.81 2.45
C GLY A 154 -27.53 2.58 3.88
N TYR A 155 -27.42 1.34 4.33
CA TYR A 155 -27.72 0.89 5.68
C TYR A 155 -26.90 -0.36 6.02
N ARG A 156 -26.95 -0.77 7.27
CA ARG A 156 -26.28 -1.97 7.80
C ARG A 156 -27.29 -3.07 8.08
N VAL A 157 -26.95 -4.29 7.67
CA VAL A 157 -27.76 -5.48 7.94
C VAL A 157 -26.94 -6.55 8.67
N VAL A 158 -27.65 -7.50 9.27
CA VAL A 158 -27.05 -8.67 9.92
C VAL A 158 -27.64 -9.94 9.31
N ASP A 159 -26.77 -10.88 8.93
CA ASP A 159 -27.20 -12.17 8.41
C ASP A 159 -27.67 -13.12 9.55
N PRO A 160 -28.28 -14.27 9.23
CA PRO A 160 -28.74 -15.23 10.22
C PRO A 160 -27.66 -15.79 11.15
N SER A 161 -26.37 -15.70 10.76
CA SER A 161 -25.22 -16.10 11.57
C SER A 161 -24.65 -14.98 12.43
N GLY A 162 -25.24 -13.79 12.41
CA GLY A 162 -24.79 -12.62 13.16
C GLY A 162 -23.69 -11.80 12.48
N ARG A 163 -23.30 -12.12 11.24
CA ARG A 163 -22.29 -11.34 10.49
C ARG A 163 -22.91 -10.05 9.97
N ARG A 164 -22.16 -8.97 10.04
CA ARG A 164 -22.61 -7.64 9.62
C ARG A 164 -22.18 -7.33 8.20
N TYR A 165 -23.06 -6.64 7.47
CA TYR A 165 -22.78 -6.14 6.14
C TYR A 165 -23.17 -4.67 6.00
N GLN A 166 -22.33 -3.89 5.32
CA GLN A 166 -22.67 -2.54 4.88
C GLN A 166 -23.28 -2.62 3.48
N ILE A 167 -24.51 -2.20 3.34
CA ILE A 167 -25.18 -2.07 2.04
C ILE A 167 -24.97 -0.66 1.53
N LYS A 168 -24.40 -0.53 0.32
CA LYS A 168 -24.16 0.75 -0.37
C LYS A 168 -24.89 0.72 -1.73
N PHE A 169 -25.58 1.81 -2.08
CA PHE A 169 -26.27 1.95 -3.36
C PHE A 169 -25.59 2.96 -4.25
N ASP A 170 -25.55 2.69 -5.56
CA ASP A 170 -25.17 3.68 -6.56
C ASP A 170 -26.32 4.68 -6.80
N PRO A 171 -26.02 5.95 -7.11
CA PRO A 171 -27.05 6.94 -7.40
C PRO A 171 -27.65 6.77 -8.81
N PRO A 172 -28.86 7.29 -9.06
CA PRO A 172 -29.51 7.21 -10.37
C PRO A 172 -28.73 7.90 -11.50
N SER A 173 -27.91 8.91 -11.17
CA SER A 173 -27.06 9.63 -12.14
C SER A 173 -25.94 8.76 -12.70
N ASN A 174 -25.37 7.88 -11.87
CA ASN A 174 -24.23 7.05 -12.18
C ASN A 174 -24.42 5.64 -11.60
N PRO A 175 -25.38 4.86 -12.14
CA PRO A 175 -25.62 3.50 -11.70
C PRO A 175 -24.37 2.63 -11.96
N GLU A 176 -24.12 1.69 -11.07
CA GLU A 176 -23.02 0.70 -11.17
C GLU A 176 -21.61 1.28 -11.07
N MET A 177 -21.42 2.59 -11.00
CA MET A 177 -20.11 3.22 -11.04
C MET A 177 -19.33 2.94 -9.75
N GLY A 178 -19.83 3.34 -8.59
CA GLY A 178 -19.14 3.15 -7.31
C GLY A 178 -19.07 1.68 -6.90
N SER A 179 -20.18 0.93 -7.03
CA SER A 179 -20.20 -0.49 -6.72
C SER A 179 -19.30 -1.32 -7.66
N GLY A 180 -19.23 -0.95 -8.94
CA GLY A 180 -18.33 -1.60 -9.90
C GLY A 180 -16.86 -1.33 -9.58
N ALA A 181 -16.50 -0.08 -9.28
CA ALA A 181 -15.16 0.31 -8.87
C ALA A 181 -14.72 -0.47 -7.62
N GLU A 182 -15.56 -0.53 -6.58
CA GLU A 182 -15.29 -1.28 -5.36
C GLU A 182 -15.00 -2.76 -5.63
N MET A 183 -15.80 -3.42 -6.46
CA MET A 183 -15.62 -4.83 -6.79
C MET A 183 -14.31 -5.10 -7.54
N ILE A 184 -13.96 -4.25 -8.49
CA ILE A 184 -12.71 -4.37 -9.26
C ILE A 184 -11.51 -4.08 -8.36
N GLY A 185 -11.55 -3.00 -7.58
CA GLY A 185 -10.48 -2.63 -6.66
C GLY A 185 -10.20 -3.70 -5.63
N ALA A 186 -11.23 -4.23 -4.98
CA ALA A 186 -11.09 -5.30 -4.00
C ALA A 186 -10.45 -6.56 -4.61
N ALA A 187 -10.82 -6.95 -5.84
CA ALA A 187 -10.24 -8.10 -6.51
C ALA A 187 -8.75 -7.90 -6.84
N LEU A 188 -8.38 -6.74 -7.40
CA LEU A 188 -7.01 -6.44 -7.78
C LEU A 188 -6.11 -6.27 -6.54
N TYR A 189 -6.53 -5.50 -5.54
CA TYR A 189 -5.76 -5.32 -4.30
C TYR A 189 -5.60 -6.62 -3.52
N HIS A 190 -6.63 -7.49 -3.51
CA HIS A 190 -6.49 -8.82 -2.94
C HIS A 190 -5.44 -9.65 -3.68
N ALA A 191 -5.49 -9.70 -5.01
CA ALA A 191 -4.52 -10.45 -5.80
C ALA A 191 -3.09 -9.92 -5.64
N ILE A 192 -2.90 -8.59 -5.55
CA ILE A 192 -1.62 -7.95 -5.25
C ILE A 192 -1.06 -8.46 -3.92
N GLY A 193 -1.88 -8.53 -2.87
CA GLY A 193 -1.45 -9.03 -1.57
C GLY A 193 -2.04 -8.32 -0.36
N TYR A 194 -2.72 -7.20 -0.53
CA TYR A 194 -3.31 -6.48 0.61
C TYR A 194 -4.48 -7.26 1.23
N ASN A 195 -4.70 -7.05 2.52
CA ASN A 195 -5.94 -7.49 3.14
C ASN A 195 -7.04 -6.53 2.71
N VAL A 196 -8.16 -7.07 2.25
CA VAL A 196 -9.34 -6.33 1.81
C VAL A 196 -10.60 -7.04 2.30
N VAL A 197 -11.70 -6.30 2.45
CA VAL A 197 -12.97 -6.88 2.87
C VAL A 197 -13.70 -7.56 1.72
N GLU A 198 -14.52 -8.56 2.03
CA GLU A 198 -15.37 -9.22 1.04
C GLU A 198 -16.48 -8.28 0.56
N GLY A 199 -16.70 -8.25 -0.74
CA GLY A 199 -17.78 -7.49 -1.38
C GLY A 199 -18.62 -8.36 -2.29
N TYR A 200 -19.94 -8.15 -2.25
CA TYR A 200 -20.92 -8.90 -3.04
C TYR A 200 -21.89 -7.95 -3.71
N LEU A 201 -22.14 -8.14 -5.00
CA LEU A 201 -23.24 -7.45 -5.66
C LEU A 201 -24.54 -8.20 -5.38
N VAL A 202 -25.52 -7.46 -4.87
CA VAL A 202 -26.82 -8.00 -4.49
C VAL A 202 -27.96 -7.20 -5.13
N GLU A 203 -29.11 -7.82 -5.30
CA GLU A 203 -30.35 -7.13 -5.64
C GLU A 203 -31.22 -7.00 -4.40
N VAL A 204 -31.60 -5.77 -4.07
CA VAL A 204 -32.48 -5.45 -2.95
C VAL A 204 -33.92 -5.32 -3.48
N ASP A 205 -34.78 -6.22 -3.01
CA ASP A 205 -36.22 -6.14 -3.24
C ASP A 205 -36.85 -5.24 -2.17
N PRO A 206 -37.44 -4.08 -2.53
CA PRO A 206 -38.00 -3.15 -1.55
C PRO A 206 -39.12 -3.75 -0.69
N ASP A 207 -39.83 -4.76 -1.22
CA ASP A 207 -40.92 -5.42 -0.51
C ASP A 207 -40.46 -6.47 0.49
N ARG A 208 -39.15 -6.82 0.45
CA ARG A 208 -38.50 -7.78 1.36
C ARG A 208 -37.61 -7.16 2.41
N ILE A 209 -37.58 -5.83 2.50
CA ILE A 209 -36.77 -5.11 3.48
C ILE A 209 -37.40 -5.27 4.88
N VAL A 210 -36.58 -5.70 5.83
CA VAL A 210 -36.94 -5.85 7.23
C VAL A 210 -36.15 -4.86 8.09
N ILE A 211 -36.84 -4.10 8.93
CA ILE A 211 -36.19 -3.24 9.93
C ILE A 211 -36.13 -4.01 11.25
N GLY A 212 -34.91 -4.16 11.78
CA GLY A 212 -34.70 -4.80 13.09
C GLY A 212 -35.33 -3.99 14.23
N PRO A 213 -35.73 -4.63 15.32
CA PRO A 213 -36.46 -4.00 16.41
C PRO A 213 -35.71 -2.85 17.09
N GLU A 214 -34.37 -2.90 17.08
CA GLU A 214 -33.49 -1.88 17.67
C GLU A 214 -32.77 -1.03 16.62
N ALA A 215 -33.22 -1.09 15.34
CA ALA A 215 -32.60 -0.34 14.25
C ALA A 215 -32.60 1.18 14.51
N THR A 216 -31.48 1.81 14.28
CA THR A 216 -31.31 3.25 14.49
C THR A 216 -30.78 3.96 13.25
N THR A 217 -31.06 5.25 13.15
CA THR A 217 -30.47 6.14 12.15
C THR A 217 -30.22 7.51 12.78
N VAL A 218 -29.62 8.43 12.04
CA VAL A 218 -29.46 9.81 12.48
C VAL A 218 -30.45 10.74 11.75
N ASP A 219 -30.99 11.73 12.44
CA ASP A 219 -31.79 12.78 11.83
C ASP A 219 -30.91 13.85 11.15
N LEU A 220 -31.54 14.86 10.54
CA LEU A 220 -30.83 15.97 9.88
C LEU A 220 -29.98 16.82 10.84
N SER A 221 -30.22 16.75 12.15
CA SER A 221 -29.42 17.40 13.16
C SER A 221 -28.31 16.51 13.74
N GLY A 222 -28.11 15.29 13.18
CA GLY A 222 -27.10 14.34 13.64
C GLY A 222 -27.51 13.55 14.89
N ARG A 223 -28.74 13.70 15.39
CA ARG A 223 -29.21 12.98 16.58
C ARG A 223 -29.70 11.59 16.22
N LYS A 224 -29.30 10.62 17.04
CA LYS A 224 -29.73 9.23 16.90
C LYS A 224 -31.22 9.08 17.18
N LYS A 225 -31.94 8.40 16.29
CA LYS A 225 -33.37 8.07 16.42
C LYS A 225 -33.64 6.64 15.98
N ARG A 226 -34.80 6.10 16.33
CA ARG A 226 -35.27 4.82 15.77
C ARG A 226 -35.49 4.95 14.26
N MET A 227 -35.04 3.93 13.53
CA MET A 227 -35.21 3.87 12.07
C MET A 227 -36.63 3.42 11.72
N THR A 228 -37.21 4.05 10.72
CA THR A 228 -38.55 3.77 10.22
C THR A 228 -38.50 3.39 8.74
N MET A 229 -39.59 2.82 8.21
CA MET A 229 -39.70 2.53 6.77
C MET A 229 -39.62 3.81 5.92
N GLU A 230 -40.03 4.97 6.43
CA GLU A 230 -39.85 6.24 5.72
C GLU A 230 -38.39 6.63 5.58
N ASP A 231 -37.54 6.35 6.58
CA ASP A 231 -36.11 6.56 6.47
C ASP A 231 -35.50 5.63 5.40
N VAL A 232 -35.94 4.38 5.30
CA VAL A 232 -35.52 3.45 4.24
C VAL A 232 -35.93 4.00 2.87
N LYS A 233 -37.17 4.47 2.71
CA LYS A 233 -37.65 5.08 1.46
C LYS A 233 -36.81 6.31 1.06
N LEU A 234 -36.36 7.13 2.03
CA LEU A 234 -35.46 8.27 1.77
C LEU A 234 -34.11 7.80 1.24
N ILE A 235 -33.55 6.70 1.76
CA ILE A 235 -32.33 6.10 1.24
C ILE A 235 -32.55 5.62 -0.20
N LEU A 236 -33.64 4.86 -0.45
CA LEU A 236 -33.94 4.27 -1.75
C LEU A 236 -34.28 5.32 -2.83
N ARG A 237 -34.83 6.49 -2.46
CA ARG A 237 -35.01 7.62 -3.42
C ARG A 237 -33.68 8.13 -4.01
N ARG A 238 -32.58 7.92 -3.30
CA ARG A 238 -31.22 8.29 -3.75
C ARG A 238 -30.49 7.14 -4.45
N ALA A 239 -31.10 5.97 -4.56
CA ALA A 239 -30.54 4.77 -5.16
C ALA A 239 -31.05 4.55 -6.59
N ALA A 240 -30.19 4.03 -7.48
CA ALA A 240 -30.56 3.63 -8.83
C ALA A 240 -31.49 2.41 -8.79
N ARG A 241 -32.71 2.55 -9.36
CA ARG A 241 -33.68 1.47 -9.45
C ARG A 241 -33.56 0.77 -10.80
N GLY A 242 -33.47 -0.53 -10.79
CA GLY A 242 -33.41 -1.35 -11.99
C GLY A 242 -34.78 -1.47 -12.71
N PRO A 243 -34.80 -1.93 -13.97
CA PRO A 243 -36.02 -2.11 -14.73
C PRO A 243 -36.95 -3.17 -14.13
N ASN A 244 -36.42 -4.10 -13.34
CA ASN A 244 -37.18 -5.11 -12.59
C ASN A 244 -37.77 -4.57 -11.27
N GLY A 245 -37.66 -3.28 -11.01
CA GLY A 245 -38.15 -2.64 -9.79
C GLY A 245 -37.28 -2.82 -8.55
N LYS A 246 -36.19 -3.62 -8.61
CA LYS A 246 -35.22 -3.85 -7.54
C LYS A 246 -34.07 -2.85 -7.60
N TYR A 247 -33.26 -2.82 -6.54
CA TYR A 247 -32.10 -1.96 -6.42
C TYR A 247 -30.83 -2.79 -6.39
N ARG A 248 -29.91 -2.56 -7.32
CA ARG A 248 -28.56 -3.12 -7.22
C ARG A 248 -27.81 -2.43 -6.09
N ALA A 249 -27.13 -3.22 -5.26
CA ALA A 249 -26.32 -2.72 -4.15
C ALA A 249 -25.02 -3.52 -4.00
N LEU A 250 -24.06 -2.90 -3.39
CA LEU A 250 -22.87 -3.55 -2.86
C LEU A 250 -23.11 -3.93 -1.40
N ALA A 251 -22.94 -5.21 -1.06
CA ALA A 251 -22.93 -5.72 0.30
C ALA A 251 -21.47 -6.00 0.72
N SER A 252 -20.86 -5.09 1.49
CA SER A 252 -19.50 -5.27 2.02
C SER A 252 -19.58 -5.92 3.38
N ARG A 253 -18.97 -7.13 3.52
CA ARG A 253 -18.89 -7.85 4.79
C ARG A 253 -17.91 -7.16 5.72
N TYR A 254 -18.28 -6.99 6.97
CA TYR A 254 -17.38 -6.47 7.99
C TYR A 254 -16.22 -7.44 8.23
N ALA A 255 -15.00 -6.89 8.33
CA ALA A 255 -13.84 -7.65 8.73
C ALA A 255 -14.02 -8.20 10.16
N GLU A 256 -13.47 -9.37 10.41
CA GLU A 256 -13.52 -10.00 11.73
C GLU A 256 -12.65 -9.24 12.73
N GLY A 257 -13.05 -9.28 14.01
CA GLY A 257 -12.33 -8.63 15.10
C GLY A 257 -12.97 -7.35 15.62
N LYS A 258 -12.26 -6.65 16.47
CA LYS A 258 -12.68 -5.35 17.03
C LYS A 258 -12.14 -4.22 16.15
N TYR A 259 -13.00 -3.32 15.73
CA TYR A 259 -12.62 -2.12 14.99
C TYR A 259 -11.72 -1.20 15.81
N LEU A 260 -10.58 -0.80 15.22
CA LEU A 260 -9.59 0.09 15.82
C LEU A 260 -9.39 1.41 15.06
N GLY A 261 -10.16 1.66 14.02
CA GLY A 261 -10.01 2.85 13.20
C GLY A 261 -9.21 2.60 11.93
N TYR A 262 -8.31 3.50 11.62
CA TYR A 262 -7.47 3.52 10.42
C TYR A 262 -5.98 3.55 10.80
N PHE A 263 -5.10 3.27 9.84
CA PHE A 263 -3.67 3.50 9.99
C PHE A 263 -3.23 4.76 9.22
N LYS A 264 -2.24 5.45 9.74
CA LYS A 264 -1.56 6.55 9.05
C LYS A 264 -0.49 6.00 8.10
N TYR A 265 -0.12 6.76 7.08
CA TYR A 265 0.97 6.41 6.17
C TYR A 265 2.35 6.89 6.64
N TYR A 266 2.48 7.19 7.94
CA TYR A 266 3.72 7.59 8.61
C TYR A 266 3.70 7.18 10.08
N GLY A 267 4.91 7.09 10.67
CA GLY A 267 5.11 6.63 12.04
C GLY A 267 4.64 5.22 12.27
N THR A 268 4.51 4.84 13.52
CA THR A 268 3.99 3.53 13.96
C THR A 268 2.72 3.71 14.80
N ARG A 269 1.96 2.63 14.97
CA ARG A 269 0.84 2.59 15.89
C ARG A 269 1.37 2.40 17.34
N ALA A 270 1.43 3.46 18.12
CA ALA A 270 2.09 3.48 19.44
C ALA A 270 1.52 2.48 20.47
N ASP A 271 0.27 2.04 20.32
CA ASP A 271 -0.39 1.08 21.20
C ASP A 271 -0.37 -0.37 20.66
N ASP A 272 0.35 -0.62 19.54
CA ASP A 272 0.64 -1.96 19.02
C ASP A 272 2.14 -2.27 19.15
N PRO A 273 2.55 -3.17 20.05
CA PRO A 273 3.96 -3.52 20.22
C PRO A 273 4.58 -4.28 19.03
N ASN A 274 3.77 -4.76 18.10
CA ASN A 274 4.24 -5.46 16.90
C ASN A 274 4.52 -4.49 15.74
N ASP A 275 4.02 -3.26 15.78
CA ASP A 275 4.21 -2.26 14.73
C ASP A 275 5.51 -1.47 14.93
N ILE A 276 6.61 -2.09 14.56
CA ILE A 276 7.98 -1.60 14.81
C ILE A 276 8.58 -0.81 13.65
N PHE A 277 8.04 -0.92 12.44
CA PHE A 277 8.53 -0.21 11.26
C PHE A 277 7.68 1.01 10.97
N PRO A 278 8.24 2.23 10.90
CA PRO A 278 7.48 3.40 10.44
C PRO A 278 6.81 3.13 9.10
N HIS A 279 5.54 3.49 8.99
CA HIS A 279 4.69 3.15 7.83
C HIS A 279 5.24 3.73 6.52
N GLU A 280 5.86 4.91 6.54
CA GLU A 280 6.55 5.51 5.40
C GLU A 280 7.79 4.73 4.95
N HIS A 281 8.23 3.76 5.74
CA HIS A 281 9.37 2.88 5.43
C HIS A 281 8.96 1.43 5.18
N ARG A 282 7.67 1.12 5.07
CA ARG A 282 7.17 -0.18 4.61
C ARG A 282 7.07 -0.22 3.09
N ARG A 283 7.65 -1.25 2.46
CA ARG A 283 7.68 -1.37 1.00
C ARG A 283 6.28 -1.44 0.39
N GLU A 284 5.39 -2.23 0.95
CA GLU A 284 4.03 -2.36 0.44
C GLU A 284 3.25 -1.02 0.51
N LEU A 285 3.51 -0.17 1.50
CA LEU A 285 2.87 1.15 1.60
C LEU A 285 3.49 2.17 0.63
N ARG A 286 4.81 2.16 0.44
CA ARG A 286 5.50 2.98 -0.58
C ARG A 286 5.07 2.57 -1.99
N ALA A 287 5.14 1.29 -2.27
CA ALA A 287 4.79 0.69 -3.55
C ALA A 287 3.30 0.81 -3.89
N ASN A 288 2.43 1.03 -2.89
CA ASN A 288 1.02 1.31 -3.14
C ASN A 288 0.82 2.53 -4.05
N ARG A 289 1.76 3.47 -4.12
CA ARG A 289 1.73 4.55 -5.13
C ARG A 289 1.62 4.02 -6.56
N VAL A 290 2.31 2.94 -6.89
CA VAL A 290 2.28 2.32 -8.22
C VAL A 290 0.90 1.72 -8.51
N PHE A 291 0.34 0.98 -7.55
CA PHE A 291 -0.97 0.36 -7.68
C PHE A 291 -2.08 1.40 -7.71
N ALA A 292 -1.99 2.42 -6.85
CA ALA A 292 -2.92 3.55 -6.83
C ALA A 292 -2.88 4.35 -8.14
N ALA A 293 -1.69 4.58 -8.70
CA ALA A 293 -1.53 5.21 -10.00
C ALA A 293 -2.17 4.37 -11.11
N TRP A 294 -1.93 3.06 -11.14
CA TRP A 294 -2.54 2.15 -12.12
C TRP A 294 -4.06 2.26 -12.13
N LEU A 295 -4.67 2.21 -10.95
CA LEU A 295 -6.12 2.20 -10.76
C LEU A 295 -6.75 3.60 -10.69
N ASN A 296 -5.96 4.67 -10.71
CA ASN A 296 -6.37 6.04 -10.39
C ASN A 296 -7.08 6.14 -9.03
N HIS A 297 -6.50 5.55 -8.01
CA HIS A 297 -6.98 5.63 -6.63
C HIS A 297 -6.44 6.88 -5.96
N ASP A 298 -6.91 8.07 -6.38
CA ASP A 298 -6.42 9.35 -5.85
C ASP A 298 -6.81 9.57 -4.38
N ASP A 299 -7.84 8.90 -3.90
CA ASP A 299 -8.32 8.88 -2.52
C ASP A 299 -7.56 7.84 -1.64
N SER A 300 -6.31 7.51 -1.99
CA SER A 300 -5.43 6.64 -1.21
C SER A 300 -4.90 7.39 0.02
N ARG A 301 -5.67 7.40 1.08
CA ARG A 301 -5.43 8.13 2.32
C ARG A 301 -5.69 7.28 3.56
N ALA A 302 -5.27 7.76 4.73
CA ALA A 302 -5.41 7.05 6.00
C ALA A 302 -6.87 6.60 6.27
N LEU A 303 -7.85 7.47 6.04
CA LEU A 303 -9.26 7.18 6.31
C LEU A 303 -9.89 6.14 5.38
N ASN A 304 -9.21 5.78 4.29
CA ASN A 304 -9.57 4.66 3.40
C ASN A 304 -8.76 3.38 3.72
N SER A 305 -8.35 3.26 4.97
CA SER A 305 -7.75 2.06 5.56
C SER A 305 -8.54 1.61 6.78
N LEU A 306 -8.24 0.40 7.27
CA LEU A 306 -9.00 -0.20 8.35
C LEU A 306 -8.08 -1.07 9.21
N ASP A 307 -8.02 -0.77 10.51
CA ASP A 307 -7.33 -1.58 11.51
C ASP A 307 -8.32 -2.42 12.31
N MET A 308 -8.05 -3.72 12.41
CA MET A 308 -8.87 -4.69 13.13
C MET A 308 -8.04 -5.47 14.14
N LEU A 309 -8.43 -5.45 15.41
CA LEU A 309 -7.84 -6.30 16.44
C LEU A 309 -8.40 -7.72 16.30
N GLN A 310 -7.53 -8.65 15.96
CA GLN A 310 -7.85 -10.07 15.73
C GLN A 310 -7.08 -10.98 16.68
N GLY A 311 -7.31 -12.29 16.59
CA GLY A 311 -6.65 -13.30 17.42
C GLY A 311 -7.40 -13.62 18.70
N SER A 312 -6.84 -14.54 19.48
CA SER A 312 -7.38 -14.98 20.77
C SER A 312 -6.86 -14.13 21.94
N GLU A 313 -7.49 -14.26 23.10
CA GLU A 313 -7.04 -13.60 24.33
C GLU A 313 -5.56 -13.93 24.63
N GLY A 314 -4.76 -12.90 24.96
CA GLY A 314 -3.33 -13.02 25.22
C GLY A 314 -2.45 -13.16 23.97
N ARG A 315 -3.04 -13.20 22.77
CA ARG A 315 -2.37 -13.25 21.45
C ARG A 315 -3.13 -12.46 20.40
N ARG A 316 -3.60 -11.29 20.76
CA ARG A 316 -4.26 -10.39 19.82
C ARG A 316 -3.23 -9.59 19.04
N PHE A 317 -3.51 -9.36 17.76
CA PHE A 317 -2.67 -8.55 16.87
C PHE A 317 -3.56 -7.62 16.02
N VAL A 318 -2.99 -6.55 15.52
CA VAL A 318 -3.68 -5.64 14.59
C VAL A 318 -3.49 -6.15 13.18
N ARG A 319 -4.59 -6.35 12.44
CA ARG A 319 -4.57 -6.62 11.01
C ARG A 319 -4.98 -5.37 10.26
N HIS A 320 -4.18 -5.01 9.26
CA HIS A 320 -4.32 -3.79 8.48
C HIS A 320 -4.96 -4.11 7.12
N TYR A 321 -5.99 -3.33 6.75
CA TYR A 321 -6.76 -3.53 5.52
C TYR A 321 -6.74 -2.28 4.66
N MET A 322 -6.67 -2.46 3.35
CA MET A 322 -7.08 -1.43 2.39
C MET A 322 -8.59 -1.49 2.21
N PHE A 323 -9.22 -0.32 2.10
CA PHE A 323 -10.67 -0.20 2.18
C PHE A 323 -11.19 0.93 1.28
N ASP A 324 -12.49 0.89 0.92
CA ASP A 324 -13.25 1.91 0.18
C ASP A 324 -12.72 2.21 -1.23
N PHE A 325 -12.69 1.17 -2.09
CA PHE A 325 -12.28 1.29 -3.49
C PHE A 325 -13.35 1.90 -4.40
N GLY A 326 -14.44 2.40 -3.87
CA GLY A 326 -15.48 3.10 -4.64
C GLY A 326 -14.99 4.34 -5.38
N SER A 327 -13.77 4.82 -5.05
CA SER A 327 -13.13 6.00 -5.63
C SER A 327 -11.99 5.69 -6.61
N ILE A 328 -11.90 4.48 -7.20
CA ILE A 328 -10.93 4.16 -8.25
C ILE A 328 -11.51 4.35 -9.66
N MET A 329 -10.66 4.28 -10.67
CA MET A 329 -11.04 4.35 -12.10
C MET A 329 -11.89 5.58 -12.43
N GLY A 330 -11.56 6.71 -11.82
CA GLY A 330 -12.26 7.97 -12.05
C GLY A 330 -13.66 8.05 -11.46
N SER A 331 -14.05 7.07 -10.64
CA SER A 331 -15.27 7.11 -9.83
C SER A 331 -15.05 7.96 -8.58
N GLY A 332 -15.98 8.84 -8.24
CA GLY A 332 -16.07 9.51 -6.93
C GLY A 332 -17.21 8.94 -6.10
N SER A 333 -17.48 7.66 -6.23
CA SER A 333 -18.55 6.89 -5.58
C SER A 333 -19.98 7.29 -6.00
N THR A 334 -20.30 8.57 -6.06
CA THR A 334 -21.66 9.05 -6.44
C THR A 334 -21.68 9.89 -7.70
N MET A 335 -20.55 10.37 -8.16
CA MET A 335 -20.35 11.11 -9.41
C MET A 335 -18.93 10.84 -9.91
N PRO A 336 -18.61 11.06 -11.20
CA PRO A 336 -17.25 10.99 -11.68
C PRO A 336 -16.32 11.93 -10.90
N GLN A 337 -15.11 11.48 -10.54
CA GLN A 337 -14.10 12.30 -9.88
C GLN A 337 -13.86 13.63 -10.61
N ALA A 338 -13.36 14.62 -9.89
CA ALA A 338 -12.93 15.87 -10.53
C ALA A 338 -11.84 15.60 -11.58
N PRO A 339 -11.76 16.36 -12.70
CA PRO A 339 -10.72 16.19 -13.71
C PRO A 339 -9.29 16.32 -13.16
N ARG A 340 -9.13 16.98 -12.01
CA ARG A 340 -7.87 17.11 -11.27
C ARG A 340 -7.36 15.77 -10.73
N ALA A 341 -8.25 14.83 -10.38
CA ALA A 341 -7.93 13.57 -9.71
C ALA A 341 -6.85 12.77 -10.48
N GLY A 342 -5.82 12.36 -9.78
CA GLY A 342 -4.66 11.68 -10.37
C GLY A 342 -3.65 12.58 -11.06
N ASN A 343 -3.91 13.89 -11.17
CA ASN A 343 -3.05 14.82 -11.93
C ASN A 343 -2.40 15.90 -11.05
N GLU A 344 -3.09 16.35 -10.01
CA GLU A 344 -2.63 17.46 -9.17
C GLU A 344 -3.20 17.30 -7.77
N TYR A 345 -2.43 17.65 -6.75
CA TYR A 345 -2.94 17.71 -5.37
C TYR A 345 -4.09 18.72 -5.25
N MET A 346 -4.99 18.51 -4.28
CA MET A 346 -6.07 19.45 -3.96
C MET A 346 -5.53 20.85 -3.71
N LEU A 347 -4.39 20.96 -3.05
CA LEU A 347 -3.62 22.19 -2.88
C LEU A 347 -2.20 21.99 -3.38
N GLU A 348 -1.88 22.62 -4.51
CA GLU A 348 -0.54 22.65 -5.07
C GLU A 348 -0.10 24.08 -5.32
N TRP A 349 0.96 24.52 -4.62
CA TRP A 349 1.39 25.93 -4.60
C TRP A 349 1.82 26.47 -5.95
N LYS A 350 2.62 25.71 -6.71
CA LYS A 350 3.19 26.17 -7.98
C LYS A 350 2.11 26.46 -9.03
N PRO A 351 1.20 25.56 -9.37
CA PRO A 351 0.09 25.85 -10.28
C PRO A 351 -0.85 26.93 -9.74
N SER A 352 -1.08 26.97 -8.42
CA SER A 352 -1.95 27.97 -7.80
C SER A 352 -1.35 29.37 -7.92
N LEU A 353 -0.05 29.51 -7.67
CA LEU A 353 0.67 30.78 -7.87
C LEU A 353 0.67 31.21 -9.33
N LEU A 354 0.91 30.29 -10.27
CA LEU A 354 0.84 30.57 -11.71
C LEU A 354 -0.56 31.05 -12.11
N THR A 355 -1.62 30.42 -11.62
CA THR A 355 -3.00 30.88 -11.88
C THR A 355 -3.23 32.30 -11.34
N LEU A 356 -2.72 32.61 -10.16
CA LEU A 356 -2.85 33.93 -9.55
C LEU A 356 -2.07 35.00 -10.34
N VAL A 357 -0.78 34.76 -10.64
CA VAL A 357 0.10 35.72 -11.34
C VAL A 357 -0.38 35.97 -12.76
N THR A 358 -0.94 34.96 -13.42
CA THR A 358 -1.48 35.12 -14.78
C THR A 358 -2.94 35.56 -14.78
N LEU A 359 -3.51 35.99 -13.64
CA LEU A 359 -4.92 36.40 -13.52
C LEU A 359 -5.92 35.37 -14.10
N GLY A 360 -5.58 34.07 -13.98
CA GLY A 360 -6.41 32.97 -14.49
C GLY A 360 -6.15 32.53 -15.92
N PHE A 361 -5.22 33.19 -16.65
CA PHE A 361 -4.86 32.77 -18.02
C PHE A 361 -4.02 31.50 -18.08
N TYR A 362 -3.42 31.06 -16.96
CA TYR A 362 -2.73 29.76 -16.91
C TYR A 362 -3.72 28.62 -16.94
N VAL A 363 -3.72 27.87 -18.04
CA VAL A 363 -4.55 26.67 -18.20
C VAL A 363 -3.79 25.47 -17.64
N ARG A 364 -4.35 24.83 -16.61
CA ARG A 364 -3.78 23.62 -16.02
C ARG A 364 -3.86 22.46 -17.02
N PRO A 365 -2.78 21.66 -17.21
CA PRO A 365 -2.74 20.62 -18.24
C PRO A 365 -3.90 19.61 -18.18
N TRP A 366 -4.37 19.28 -16.98
CA TRP A 366 -5.47 18.32 -16.80
C TRP A 366 -6.86 18.84 -17.23
N ILE A 367 -7.04 20.17 -17.40
CA ILE A 367 -8.29 20.73 -17.92
C ILE A 367 -8.55 20.29 -19.38
N THR A 368 -7.47 20.02 -20.13
CA THR A 368 -7.55 19.63 -21.55
C THR A 368 -7.63 18.11 -21.76
N ILE A 369 -7.72 17.31 -20.68
CA ILE A 369 -7.90 15.85 -20.80
C ILE A 369 -9.31 15.57 -21.26
N ASP A 370 -9.42 14.86 -22.38
CA ASP A 370 -10.70 14.33 -22.86
C ASP A 370 -10.99 12.98 -22.17
N TYR A 371 -12.13 12.92 -21.51
CA TYR A 371 -12.62 11.70 -20.88
C TYR A 371 -13.78 11.14 -21.72
N PRO A 372 -13.59 10.01 -22.41
CA PRO A 372 -14.65 9.41 -23.22
C PRO A 372 -15.90 9.09 -22.38
N LYS A 373 -17.06 9.54 -22.86
CA LYS A 373 -18.36 9.26 -22.24
C LYS A 373 -18.92 7.93 -22.77
N VAL A 374 -18.37 6.82 -22.31
CA VAL A 374 -18.74 5.49 -22.79
C VAL A 374 -20.03 5.00 -22.14
N ALA A 375 -20.15 5.15 -20.83
CA ALA A 375 -21.27 4.66 -20.02
C ALA A 375 -21.40 5.50 -18.75
N LYS A 376 -22.58 5.53 -18.13
CA LYS A 376 -22.80 6.20 -16.84
C LYS A 376 -22.10 5.49 -15.68
N SER A 377 -21.84 4.20 -15.85
CA SER A 377 -21.11 3.34 -14.92
C SER A 377 -19.59 3.53 -14.97
N ILE A 378 -19.05 4.30 -15.91
CA ILE A 378 -17.63 4.61 -16.04
C ILE A 378 -17.38 6.04 -15.61
N GLY A 379 -16.43 6.22 -14.68
CA GLY A 379 -15.97 7.51 -14.22
C GLY A 379 -15.02 8.22 -15.21
N ARG A 380 -14.33 9.28 -14.77
CA ARG A 380 -13.28 9.94 -15.56
C ARG A 380 -12.01 9.11 -15.55
N PHE A 381 -11.99 8.11 -16.40
CA PHE A 381 -10.91 7.15 -16.49
C PHE A 381 -10.41 7.04 -17.94
N GLU A 382 -9.11 7.22 -18.16
CA GLU A 382 -8.48 7.17 -19.47
C GLU A 382 -7.02 6.69 -19.35
N SER A 383 -6.41 6.31 -20.45
CA SER A 383 -5.03 5.85 -20.53
C SER A 383 -4.14 6.75 -21.40
N ALA A 384 -4.71 7.52 -22.34
CA ALA A 384 -3.95 8.24 -23.34
C ALA A 384 -2.98 9.28 -22.73
N ARG A 385 -3.47 10.08 -21.78
CA ARG A 385 -2.71 11.12 -21.07
C ARG A 385 -2.13 10.65 -19.73
N PHE A 386 -2.46 9.46 -19.31
CA PHE A 386 -1.96 8.89 -18.05
C PHE A 386 -0.44 8.77 -18.06
N ASP A 387 0.18 9.39 -17.08
CA ASP A 387 1.61 9.29 -16.78
C ASP A 387 1.76 8.75 -15.35
N PRO A 388 2.22 7.50 -15.18
CA PRO A 388 2.32 6.88 -13.86
C PRO A 388 3.33 7.56 -12.94
N VAL A 389 4.39 8.16 -13.49
CA VAL A 389 5.44 8.84 -12.70
C VAL A 389 4.91 10.15 -12.13
N ARG A 390 4.11 10.88 -12.92
CA ARG A 390 3.53 12.17 -12.54
C ARG A 390 2.22 12.06 -11.78
N TRP A 391 1.65 10.88 -11.71
CA TRP A 391 0.38 10.65 -10.99
C TRP A 391 0.49 11.10 -9.52
N LYS A 392 -0.57 11.72 -9.00
CA LYS A 392 -0.66 12.23 -7.64
C LYS A 392 -1.97 11.83 -6.98
N PRO A 393 -1.96 11.46 -5.69
CA PRO A 393 -3.19 11.31 -4.90
C PRO A 393 -3.83 12.67 -4.63
N GLU A 394 -4.95 12.69 -3.92
CA GLU A 394 -5.70 13.89 -3.57
C GLU A 394 -4.86 14.93 -2.82
N TYR A 395 -3.99 14.48 -1.92
CA TYR A 395 -2.98 15.28 -1.19
C TYR A 395 -1.73 14.42 -0.89
N PRO A 396 -0.62 15.04 -0.45
CA PRO A 396 0.61 14.29 -0.19
C PRO A 396 0.40 13.10 0.75
N ASN A 397 1.02 11.98 0.41
CA ASN A 397 1.01 10.77 1.23
C ASN A 397 2.47 10.44 1.60
N PRO A 398 2.85 10.43 2.90
CA PRO A 398 4.23 10.26 3.32
C PRO A 398 4.91 8.98 2.79
N ALA A 399 4.22 7.86 2.77
CA ALA A 399 4.77 6.63 2.21
C ALA A 399 5.01 6.74 0.70
N PHE A 400 4.09 7.36 -0.06
CA PHE A 400 4.23 7.55 -1.50
C PHE A 400 5.41 8.46 -1.85
N GLU A 401 5.65 9.48 -1.02
CA GLU A 401 6.76 10.42 -1.19
C GLU A 401 8.13 9.81 -0.85
N ASN A 402 8.16 8.73 -0.07
CA ASN A 402 9.36 7.94 0.24
C ASN A 402 9.58 6.76 -0.71
N MET A 403 8.73 6.58 -1.73
CA MET A 403 8.91 5.50 -2.71
C MET A 403 10.20 5.67 -3.49
N ARG A 404 11.02 4.63 -3.50
CA ARG A 404 12.29 4.55 -4.24
C ARG A 404 12.13 3.71 -5.52
N ALA A 405 13.16 3.72 -6.35
CA ALA A 405 13.17 2.94 -7.59
C ALA A 405 13.06 1.43 -7.35
N ASP A 406 13.66 0.92 -6.27
CA ASP A 406 13.56 -0.49 -5.88
C ASP A 406 12.16 -0.88 -5.39
N ASP A 407 11.46 0.01 -4.67
CA ASP A 407 10.06 -0.18 -4.28
C ASP A 407 9.13 -0.19 -5.50
N ALA A 408 9.34 0.75 -6.44
CA ALA A 408 8.59 0.84 -7.67
C ALA A 408 8.83 -0.37 -8.60
N PHE A 409 10.07 -0.85 -8.70
CA PHE A 409 10.44 -2.06 -9.41
C PHE A 409 9.75 -3.29 -8.82
N TRP A 410 9.74 -3.43 -7.49
CA TRP A 410 9.03 -4.51 -6.81
C TRP A 410 7.54 -4.50 -7.17
N ALA A 411 6.87 -3.35 -7.10
CA ALA A 411 5.47 -3.22 -7.48
C ALA A 411 5.25 -3.52 -8.97
N ALA A 412 6.12 -3.03 -9.86
CA ALA A 412 6.01 -3.29 -11.29
C ALA A 412 6.12 -4.79 -11.62
N ARG A 413 6.97 -5.55 -10.91
CA ARG A 413 7.02 -7.01 -11.07
C ARG A 413 5.70 -7.68 -10.68
N ILE A 414 5.04 -7.21 -9.63
CA ILE A 414 3.71 -7.69 -9.24
C ILE A 414 2.67 -7.35 -10.32
N VAL A 415 2.67 -6.10 -10.82
CA VAL A 415 1.76 -5.65 -11.89
C VAL A 415 1.97 -6.46 -13.18
N ALA A 416 3.22 -6.84 -13.50
CA ALA A 416 3.55 -7.66 -14.66
C ALA A 416 2.93 -9.07 -14.62
N LYS A 417 2.53 -9.56 -13.45
CA LYS A 417 1.87 -10.87 -13.30
C LYS A 417 0.38 -10.85 -13.69
N PHE A 418 -0.23 -9.69 -13.85
CA PHE A 418 -1.61 -9.59 -14.31
C PHE A 418 -1.68 -9.72 -15.82
N SER A 419 -2.16 -10.85 -16.33
CA SER A 419 -2.47 -11.02 -17.75
C SER A 419 -3.69 -10.19 -18.15
N ASP A 420 -3.92 -10.03 -19.46
CA ASP A 420 -5.13 -9.36 -19.98
C ASP A 420 -6.39 -10.08 -19.52
N GLU A 421 -6.39 -11.41 -19.49
CA GLU A 421 -7.50 -12.23 -19.00
C GLU A 421 -7.71 -12.05 -17.50
N GLY A 422 -6.64 -11.92 -16.72
CA GLY A 422 -6.71 -11.64 -15.28
C GLY A 422 -7.33 -10.27 -15.00
N VAL A 423 -6.94 -9.24 -15.75
CA VAL A 423 -7.55 -7.90 -15.65
C VAL A 423 -9.03 -7.94 -16.07
N ARG A 424 -9.37 -8.64 -17.18
CA ARG A 424 -10.76 -8.81 -17.62
C ARG A 424 -11.60 -9.56 -16.60
N ALA A 425 -11.05 -10.58 -15.95
CA ALA A 425 -11.73 -11.32 -14.89
C ALA A 425 -12.03 -10.43 -13.66
N ALA A 426 -11.08 -9.56 -13.27
CA ALA A 426 -11.33 -8.57 -12.21
C ALA A 426 -12.44 -7.58 -12.60
N VAL A 427 -12.43 -7.09 -13.85
CA VAL A 427 -13.46 -6.17 -14.37
C VAL A 427 -14.83 -6.83 -14.44
N ALA A 428 -14.90 -8.12 -14.78
CA ALA A 428 -16.16 -8.87 -14.82
C ALA A 428 -16.88 -8.89 -13.46
N ARG A 429 -16.17 -8.70 -12.35
CA ARG A 429 -16.74 -8.56 -11.00
C ARG A 429 -17.72 -7.39 -10.90
N ALA A 430 -17.50 -6.33 -11.68
CA ALA A 430 -18.38 -5.17 -11.67
C ALA A 430 -19.77 -5.48 -12.24
N GLN A 431 -19.93 -6.51 -13.06
CA GLN A 431 -21.20 -6.88 -13.71
C GLN A 431 -21.90 -5.67 -14.35
N TYR A 432 -21.14 -4.85 -15.10
CA TYR A 432 -21.68 -3.69 -15.79
C TYR A 432 -22.73 -4.10 -16.81
N ARG A 433 -23.87 -3.44 -16.79
CA ARG A 433 -25.00 -3.72 -17.70
C ARG A 433 -25.00 -2.85 -18.95
N GLU A 434 -24.36 -1.66 -18.89
CA GLU A 434 -24.26 -0.79 -20.06
C GLU A 434 -23.29 -1.38 -21.09
N PRO A 435 -23.70 -1.46 -22.39
CA PRO A 435 -22.84 -1.98 -23.45
C PRO A 435 -21.52 -1.23 -23.56
N GLY A 436 -20.42 -1.98 -23.70
CA GLY A 436 -19.07 -1.42 -23.84
C GLY A 436 -18.40 -0.98 -22.55
N ALA A 437 -19.10 -0.87 -21.43
CA ALA A 437 -18.53 -0.41 -20.16
C ALA A 437 -17.40 -1.32 -19.65
N ALA A 438 -17.66 -2.63 -19.60
CA ALA A 438 -16.66 -3.61 -19.15
C ALA A 438 -15.44 -3.66 -20.07
N GLU A 439 -15.65 -3.64 -21.38
CA GLU A 439 -14.55 -3.65 -22.36
C GLU A 439 -13.70 -2.38 -22.26
N TYR A 440 -14.33 -1.22 -22.14
CA TYR A 440 -13.60 0.05 -21.97
C TYR A 440 -12.77 0.05 -20.68
N ALA A 441 -13.36 -0.37 -19.55
CA ALA A 441 -12.67 -0.45 -18.27
C ALA A 441 -11.47 -1.39 -18.34
N ALA A 442 -11.65 -2.59 -18.90
CA ALA A 442 -10.58 -3.58 -19.03
C ALA A 442 -9.46 -3.08 -19.96
N LYS A 443 -9.80 -2.58 -21.13
CA LYS A 443 -8.84 -2.00 -22.09
C LYS A 443 -8.02 -0.89 -21.44
N THR A 444 -8.69 0.06 -20.78
CA THR A 444 -8.00 1.20 -20.11
C THR A 444 -7.08 0.70 -19.01
N LEU A 445 -7.49 -0.26 -18.19
CA LEU A 445 -6.63 -0.84 -17.15
C LEU A 445 -5.40 -1.56 -17.74
N ILE A 446 -5.57 -2.32 -18.83
CA ILE A 446 -4.48 -2.99 -19.54
C ILE A 446 -3.48 -1.97 -20.08
N GLU A 447 -3.94 -0.94 -20.78
CA GLU A 447 -3.10 0.13 -21.32
C GLU A 447 -2.36 0.90 -20.21
N ARG A 448 -3.00 1.14 -19.07
CA ARG A 448 -2.36 1.76 -17.90
C ARG A 448 -1.37 0.82 -17.24
N ARG A 449 -1.66 -0.48 -17.12
CA ARG A 449 -0.69 -1.51 -16.70
C ARG A 449 0.58 -1.43 -17.53
N ASP A 450 0.44 -1.42 -18.84
CA ASP A 450 1.59 -1.40 -19.75
C ASP A 450 2.43 -0.12 -19.62
N LYS A 451 1.80 1.03 -19.34
CA LYS A 451 2.50 2.27 -19.03
C LYS A 451 3.25 2.21 -17.69
N VAL A 452 2.64 1.60 -16.67
CA VAL A 452 3.26 1.34 -15.37
C VAL A 452 4.52 0.49 -15.54
N LEU A 453 4.43 -0.60 -16.31
CA LEU A 453 5.57 -1.48 -16.56
C LEU A 453 6.71 -0.75 -17.28
N ARG A 454 6.40 0.02 -18.34
CA ARG A 454 7.42 0.79 -19.07
C ARG A 454 8.11 1.84 -18.18
N ALA A 455 7.39 2.43 -17.23
CA ALA A 455 7.95 3.46 -16.36
C ALA A 455 8.89 2.90 -15.30
N TRP A 456 8.58 1.74 -14.72
CA TRP A 456 9.26 1.32 -13.50
C TRP A 456 9.98 -0.03 -13.57
N LEU A 457 9.63 -0.92 -14.51
CA LEU A 457 10.33 -2.20 -14.61
C LEU A 457 11.80 -2.05 -15.05
N PRO A 458 12.16 -1.11 -15.96
CA PRO A 458 13.55 -0.83 -16.29
C PRO A 458 14.24 0.16 -15.32
N GLY A 459 13.58 0.64 -14.27
CA GLY A 459 14.08 1.72 -13.40
C GLY A 459 15.26 1.35 -12.50
N VAL A 460 15.63 0.08 -12.42
CA VAL A 460 16.81 -0.45 -11.74
C VAL A 460 17.45 -1.53 -12.62
N ASN A 461 18.63 -2.03 -12.28
CA ASN A 461 19.18 -3.24 -12.94
C ASN A 461 18.22 -4.43 -12.67
N PRO A 462 17.46 -4.93 -13.68
CA PRO A 462 16.28 -5.76 -13.46
C PRO A 462 16.59 -7.26 -13.34
N ILE A 463 17.72 -7.61 -12.72
CA ILE A 463 18.12 -9.00 -12.47
C ILE A 463 17.20 -9.62 -11.42
N VAL A 464 16.60 -10.76 -11.74
CA VAL A 464 15.69 -11.51 -10.87
C VAL A 464 15.94 -13.01 -10.99
N SER A 465 15.35 -13.80 -10.07
CA SER A 465 15.38 -15.26 -10.06
C SER A 465 16.81 -15.85 -10.18
N PRO A 466 17.77 -15.40 -9.36
CA PRO A 466 19.11 -15.97 -9.39
C PRO A 466 19.09 -17.42 -8.87
N ALA A 467 19.83 -18.32 -9.55
CA ALA A 467 20.00 -19.69 -9.14
C ALA A 467 21.44 -20.15 -9.43
N LEU A 468 21.96 -21.01 -8.60
CA LEU A 468 23.26 -21.66 -8.78
C LEU A 468 23.05 -23.17 -8.58
N ASP A 469 23.35 -23.97 -9.60
CA ASP A 469 23.25 -25.42 -9.53
C ASP A 469 24.55 -26.07 -9.02
N ASP A 470 24.52 -27.38 -8.81
CA ASP A 470 25.65 -28.17 -8.32
C ASP A 470 26.79 -28.31 -9.34
N GLU A 471 26.46 -28.19 -10.63
CA GLU A 471 27.43 -28.15 -11.72
C GLU A 471 28.15 -26.80 -11.82
N GLY A 472 27.76 -25.83 -10.98
CA GLY A 472 28.33 -24.47 -10.92
C GLY A 472 27.81 -23.56 -12.03
N VAL A 473 26.64 -23.81 -12.55
CA VAL A 473 26.00 -22.90 -13.50
C VAL A 473 25.14 -21.88 -12.73
N PHE A 474 25.61 -20.65 -12.72
CA PHE A 474 24.83 -19.52 -12.22
C PHE A 474 23.89 -19.03 -13.33
N THR A 475 22.60 -18.95 -13.03
CA THR A 475 21.55 -18.45 -13.93
C THR A 475 20.76 -17.34 -13.28
N PHE A 476 20.20 -16.45 -14.09
CA PHE A 476 19.30 -15.39 -13.66
C PHE A 476 18.38 -14.96 -14.79
N ARG A 477 17.44 -14.05 -14.53
CA ARG A 477 16.57 -13.50 -15.56
C ARG A 477 16.69 -11.97 -15.55
N ASN A 478 16.33 -11.33 -16.67
CA ASN A 478 16.19 -9.88 -16.78
C ASN A 478 14.71 -9.53 -16.95
N ALA A 479 14.07 -9.02 -15.90
CA ALA A 479 12.62 -8.80 -15.87
C ALA A 479 12.12 -7.81 -16.96
N ALA A 480 12.93 -6.84 -17.36
CA ALA A 480 12.55 -5.87 -18.39
C ALA A 480 12.60 -6.48 -19.80
N VAL A 481 13.61 -7.31 -20.08
CA VAL A 481 13.73 -8.07 -21.34
C VAL A 481 12.61 -9.11 -21.44
N ASP A 482 12.39 -9.86 -20.36
CA ASP A 482 11.33 -10.88 -20.30
C ASP A 482 9.92 -10.30 -20.54
N ALA A 483 9.70 -9.06 -20.10
CA ALA A 483 8.45 -8.34 -20.32
C ALA A 483 8.38 -7.64 -21.70
N GLY A 484 9.40 -7.79 -22.56
CA GLY A 484 9.45 -7.13 -23.87
C GLY A 484 9.54 -5.61 -23.81
N LEU A 485 10.09 -5.07 -22.72
CA LEU A 485 10.22 -3.62 -22.48
C LEU A 485 11.63 -3.09 -22.79
N ALA A 486 12.57 -3.98 -22.99
CA ALA A 486 13.93 -3.66 -23.39
C ALA A 486 14.44 -4.71 -24.39
N GLU A 487 15.29 -4.30 -25.27
CA GLU A 487 16.07 -5.18 -26.13
C GLU A 487 17.05 -6.01 -25.28
N LYS A 488 17.59 -7.06 -25.88
CA LYS A 488 18.63 -7.88 -25.26
C LYS A 488 19.86 -7.01 -24.96
N PRO A 489 20.41 -7.02 -23.72
CA PRO A 489 21.59 -6.22 -23.39
C PRO A 489 22.81 -6.66 -24.21
N ALA A 490 23.76 -5.75 -24.36
CA ALA A 490 25.04 -6.02 -25.01
C ALA A 490 25.87 -7.06 -24.26
N GLY A 491 25.63 -7.22 -22.96
CA GLY A 491 26.24 -8.24 -22.13
C GLY A 491 25.92 -8.07 -20.65
N TYR A 492 26.29 -9.07 -19.90
CA TYR A 492 26.30 -9.07 -18.44
C TYR A 492 27.74 -9.26 -17.95
N LEU A 493 28.17 -8.45 -17.01
CA LEU A 493 29.45 -8.55 -16.33
C LEU A 493 29.24 -9.26 -15.00
N VAL A 494 29.82 -10.44 -14.86
CA VAL A 494 29.66 -11.31 -13.70
C VAL A 494 30.97 -11.42 -12.94
N GLN A 495 30.97 -11.04 -11.67
CA GLN A 495 32.14 -11.08 -10.80
C GLN A 495 31.81 -11.85 -9.52
N TRP A 496 32.56 -12.93 -9.27
CA TRP A 496 32.47 -13.70 -8.03
C TRP A 496 33.34 -13.05 -6.93
N HIS A 497 32.90 -13.20 -5.68
CA HIS A 497 33.55 -12.64 -4.50
C HIS A 497 33.61 -13.65 -3.37
N GLN A 498 34.64 -13.54 -2.56
CA GLN A 498 34.67 -14.16 -1.23
C GLN A 498 33.58 -13.53 -0.38
N PHE A 499 32.98 -14.31 0.50
CA PHE A 499 32.00 -13.81 1.44
C PHE A 499 32.11 -14.61 2.76
N ASP A 500 32.34 -13.89 3.84
CA ASP A 500 32.26 -14.40 5.20
C ASP A 500 31.00 -13.88 5.88
N ASN A 501 30.11 -14.81 6.22
CA ASN A 501 28.85 -14.47 6.86
C ASN A 501 29.02 -13.93 8.29
N ALA A 502 30.09 -14.29 8.97
CA ALA A 502 30.35 -13.89 10.36
C ALA A 502 30.75 -12.42 10.50
N ASP A 503 31.35 -11.84 9.47
CA ASP A 503 31.79 -10.44 9.50
C ASP A 503 30.64 -9.43 9.35
N GLY A 504 29.46 -9.88 8.90
CA GLY A 504 28.29 -9.03 8.67
C GLY A 504 28.42 -8.03 7.52
N ASP A 505 29.58 -7.94 6.90
CA ASP A 505 29.90 -7.02 5.82
C ASP A 505 29.39 -7.52 4.45
N GLY A 506 29.62 -6.73 3.41
CA GLY A 506 29.32 -7.08 2.02
C GLY A 506 30.33 -8.06 1.43
N PRO A 507 30.29 -8.28 0.10
CA PRO A 507 31.23 -9.15 -0.59
C PRO A 507 32.67 -8.66 -0.41
N GLY A 508 33.57 -9.59 -0.04
CA GLY A 508 35.00 -9.36 0.11
C GLY A 508 35.73 -9.33 -1.25
N ASP A 509 36.94 -9.85 -1.27
CA ASP A 509 37.82 -9.85 -2.44
C ASP A 509 37.25 -10.61 -3.63
N ALA A 510 37.55 -10.15 -4.84
CA ALA A 510 37.16 -10.80 -6.07
C ALA A 510 37.80 -12.19 -6.25
N ILE A 511 37.02 -13.15 -6.68
CA ILE A 511 37.45 -14.49 -7.06
C ILE A 511 37.65 -14.57 -8.56
N GLY A 512 38.87 -14.43 -9.02
CA GLY A 512 39.17 -14.44 -10.45
C GLY A 512 38.79 -13.16 -11.19
N PRO A 513 38.87 -13.15 -12.54
CA PRO A 513 38.52 -12.00 -13.33
C PRO A 513 37.00 -11.84 -13.45
N GLU A 514 36.55 -10.63 -13.72
CA GLU A 514 35.20 -10.36 -14.16
C GLU A 514 34.96 -10.99 -15.54
N VAL A 515 33.87 -11.71 -15.73
CA VAL A 515 33.54 -12.41 -16.95
C VAL A 515 32.37 -11.72 -17.64
N ARG A 516 32.55 -11.39 -18.93
CA ARG A 516 31.46 -10.87 -19.77
C ARG A 516 30.73 -12.01 -20.45
N VAL A 517 29.43 -12.11 -20.27
CA VAL A 517 28.55 -13.09 -20.93
C VAL A 517 27.43 -12.39 -21.69
N THR A 518 26.95 -12.99 -22.78
CA THR A 518 25.85 -12.44 -23.59
C THR A 518 24.50 -13.05 -23.21
N GLU A 519 24.50 -14.18 -22.52
CA GLU A 519 23.31 -14.83 -22.01
C GLU A 519 23.24 -14.69 -20.48
N PRO A 520 22.06 -14.74 -19.87
CA PRO A 520 21.90 -14.60 -18.42
C PRO A 520 22.31 -15.90 -17.69
N ARG A 521 23.52 -16.38 -17.98
CA ARG A 521 24.15 -17.52 -17.34
C ARG A 521 25.67 -17.40 -17.37
N ALA A 522 26.33 -17.87 -16.31
CA ALA A 522 27.79 -17.88 -16.18
C ALA A 522 28.26 -19.08 -15.37
N ALA A 523 29.51 -19.51 -15.57
CA ALA A 523 30.11 -20.55 -14.73
C ALA A 523 30.58 -19.95 -13.39
N ALA A 524 30.32 -20.64 -12.30
CA ALA A 524 30.91 -20.36 -11.00
C ALA A 524 32.31 -20.98 -10.89
N PRO A 525 33.24 -20.36 -10.18
CA PRO A 525 34.60 -20.89 -9.95
C PRO A 525 34.59 -21.96 -8.85
N LEU A 526 33.96 -23.12 -9.10
CA LEU A 526 33.69 -24.17 -8.12
C LEU A 526 34.91 -24.61 -7.34
N GLU A 527 36.11 -24.73 -7.99
CA GLU A 527 37.33 -25.10 -7.33
C GLU A 527 37.76 -24.10 -6.24
N ARG A 528 37.43 -22.82 -6.42
CA ARG A 528 37.71 -21.76 -5.45
C ARG A 528 36.61 -21.61 -4.39
N LEU A 529 35.43 -22.15 -4.67
CA LEU A 529 34.29 -22.20 -3.76
C LEU A 529 34.24 -23.53 -2.99
N LYS A 530 35.21 -24.44 -3.21
CA LYS A 530 35.26 -25.72 -2.53
C LYS A 530 35.49 -25.55 -1.04
N GLY A 531 34.56 -26.06 -0.23
CA GLY A 531 34.66 -25.99 1.23
C GLY A 531 34.16 -24.64 1.81
N THR A 532 33.72 -23.70 1.00
CA THR A 532 33.05 -22.49 1.51
C THR A 532 31.59 -22.77 1.79
N GLU A 533 31.05 -22.19 2.85
CA GLU A 533 29.62 -22.24 3.20
C GLU A 533 28.82 -21.24 2.38
N PHE A 534 29.42 -20.11 2.04
CA PHE A 534 28.77 -19.04 1.31
C PHE A 534 29.57 -18.61 0.07
N ALA A 535 28.85 -18.04 -0.91
CA ALA A 535 29.43 -17.41 -2.09
C ALA A 535 28.64 -16.13 -2.43
N ALA A 536 29.32 -15.13 -2.98
CA ALA A 536 28.68 -13.93 -3.48
C ALA A 536 29.02 -13.68 -4.95
N VAL A 537 28.05 -13.19 -5.72
CA VAL A 537 28.24 -12.82 -7.13
C VAL A 537 27.62 -11.46 -7.39
N ARG A 538 28.34 -10.60 -8.11
CA ARG A 538 27.85 -9.31 -8.62
C ARG A 538 27.56 -9.41 -10.09
N VAL A 539 26.41 -8.88 -10.49
CA VAL A 539 25.98 -8.81 -11.90
C VAL A 539 25.73 -7.36 -12.26
N ARG A 540 26.41 -6.86 -13.27
CA ARG A 540 26.17 -5.58 -13.93
C ARG A 540 25.66 -5.84 -15.34
N THR A 541 24.74 -5.03 -15.83
CA THR A 541 24.15 -5.19 -17.16
C THR A 541 24.57 -4.04 -18.07
N GLU A 542 25.08 -4.36 -19.24
CA GLU A 542 25.46 -3.37 -20.26
C GLU A 542 24.33 -3.15 -21.25
N HIS A 543 23.63 -2.02 -21.16
CA HIS A 543 22.54 -1.68 -22.05
C HIS A 543 22.67 -0.22 -22.54
N PRO A 544 22.58 0.06 -23.86
CA PRO A 544 22.76 1.41 -24.39
C PRO A 544 21.70 2.40 -23.90
N ASP A 545 20.44 1.97 -23.79
CA ASP A 545 19.31 2.83 -23.39
C ASP A 545 19.13 2.93 -21.87
N PHE A 546 19.76 2.03 -21.09
CA PHE A 546 19.63 1.95 -19.64
C PHE A 546 21.02 1.92 -18.96
N PRO A 547 21.78 3.02 -18.99
CA PRO A 547 23.14 3.05 -18.43
C PRO A 547 23.20 2.76 -16.93
N HIS A 548 22.13 3.03 -16.19
CA HIS A 548 22.00 2.73 -14.76
C HIS A 548 21.91 1.22 -14.46
N TRP A 549 21.71 0.35 -15.47
CA TRP A 549 21.80 -1.10 -15.26
C TRP A 549 23.23 -1.58 -15.00
N ALA A 550 24.22 -0.69 -15.18
CA ALA A 550 25.59 -0.93 -14.75
C ALA A 550 25.76 -0.91 -13.22
N ASP A 551 24.76 -0.45 -12.46
CA ASP A 551 24.73 -0.58 -11.01
C ASP A 551 24.58 -2.06 -10.63
N PRO A 552 25.48 -2.60 -9.75
CA PRO A 552 25.53 -4.02 -9.51
C PRO A 552 24.31 -4.52 -8.71
N VAL A 553 23.87 -5.71 -9.08
CA VAL A 553 23.03 -6.56 -8.23
C VAL A 553 23.96 -7.61 -7.61
N THR A 554 24.00 -7.68 -6.28
CA THR A 554 24.76 -8.68 -5.54
C THR A 554 23.82 -9.79 -5.10
N VAL A 555 24.18 -11.03 -5.40
CA VAL A 555 23.46 -12.23 -4.95
C VAL A 555 24.36 -13.03 -4.02
N TYR A 556 23.79 -13.50 -2.92
CA TYR A 556 24.47 -14.35 -1.95
C TYR A 556 23.83 -15.73 -1.96
N PHE A 557 24.67 -16.74 -1.99
CA PHE A 557 24.29 -18.15 -1.93
C PHE A 557 24.84 -18.78 -0.67
N ARG A 558 24.06 -19.65 -0.03
CA ARG A 558 24.48 -20.54 1.04
C ARG A 558 24.49 -21.98 0.52
N ARG A 559 25.49 -22.74 0.89
CA ARG A 559 25.56 -24.16 0.58
C ARG A 559 24.71 -24.94 1.58
N GLU A 560 23.74 -25.68 1.07
CA GLU A 560 22.89 -26.58 1.85
C GLU A 560 23.18 -28.03 1.47
N ALA A 561 22.52 -28.99 2.11
CA ALA A 561 22.75 -30.42 1.85
C ALA A 561 22.34 -30.84 0.43
N ASP A 562 21.37 -30.11 -0.16
CA ASP A 562 20.76 -30.34 -1.48
C ASP A 562 21.23 -29.33 -2.54
N GLY A 563 22.33 -28.61 -2.30
CA GLY A 563 22.93 -27.68 -3.26
C GLY A 563 23.05 -26.24 -2.76
N TRP A 564 23.14 -25.29 -3.70
CA TRP A 564 23.25 -23.87 -3.41
C TRP A 564 21.88 -23.20 -3.37
N ARG A 565 21.61 -22.48 -2.27
CA ARG A 565 20.38 -21.71 -2.11
C ARG A 565 20.69 -20.21 -2.11
N ALA A 566 19.97 -19.43 -2.92
CA ALA A 566 20.03 -17.97 -2.82
C ALA A 566 19.41 -17.50 -1.49
N VAL A 567 20.20 -16.79 -0.68
CA VAL A 567 19.80 -16.31 0.65
C VAL A 567 19.79 -14.79 0.76
N GLY A 568 20.39 -14.09 -0.22
CA GLY A 568 20.38 -12.64 -0.25
C GLY A 568 20.46 -12.09 -1.66
N LEU A 569 19.77 -10.96 -1.87
CA LEU A 569 19.83 -10.18 -3.10
C LEU A 569 19.83 -8.69 -2.74
N GLU A 570 20.82 -7.97 -3.22
CA GLU A 570 20.96 -6.53 -2.98
C GLU A 570 21.12 -5.79 -4.28
N ARG A 571 20.37 -4.70 -4.42
CA ARG A 571 20.53 -3.73 -5.50
C ARG A 571 21.27 -2.52 -4.95
N GLN A 572 22.31 -2.08 -5.66
CA GLN A 572 22.89 -0.79 -5.35
C GLN A 572 21.85 0.30 -5.62
N GLU A 573 21.82 1.32 -4.76
CA GLU A 573 20.94 2.47 -4.99
C GLU A 573 21.25 3.09 -6.33
N PRO A 574 20.23 3.32 -7.19
CA PRO A 574 20.41 4.15 -8.36
C PRO A 574 20.92 5.50 -7.88
N ARG A 575 22.05 5.97 -8.43
CA ARG A 575 22.50 7.33 -8.19
C ARG A 575 21.40 8.26 -8.67
N GLU A 576 20.96 9.20 -7.82
CA GLU A 576 19.99 10.21 -8.24
C GLU A 576 20.45 10.80 -9.56
N VAL A 577 19.69 10.58 -10.60
CA VAL A 577 19.87 11.28 -11.87
C VAL A 577 19.42 12.70 -11.59
N GLN A 578 20.39 13.60 -11.37
CA GLN A 578 20.18 15.03 -11.17
C GLN A 578 19.46 15.68 -12.35
#